data_9bbe647c60e936199e90084499d557d6
#
_entry.id   9bbe647c60e936199e90084499d557d6
#
_cell.length_a   1.000
_cell.length_b   1.000
_cell.length_c   1.000
_cell.angle_alpha   90.00
_cell.angle_beta   90.00
_cell.angle_gamma   90.00
#
_symmetry.space_group_name_H-M   'P 1'
#
loop_
_entity.id
_entity.type
_entity.pdbx_description
1 polymer ?
#
loop_
_entity_poly.entity_id
_entity_poly.type
_entity_poly.pdbx_seq_one_letter_code
_entity_poly.pdbx_strand_id
1 'polypeptide(L)'
;MLTDMELAALRQQAAEEANRFVTQEQDYRMSYIEAEKPHPHTRKLSQTYAKSVIDGVKMILEVDQQMAQRAVQTLSTPEYAAFAEAIRTTIRNGGRVIFSGCGSSGRLSMGLEKAWRNGIRNLMAQYPQIADTLAQYLETVGNIMSGGDYAVIRAAESFEDSTAMGKHQTKLLDLTSKDLVIGVTATGETTSILGTVFQAMEQNVPVYMLICADSKPLPDKMARCRVVYTHPGCRVLSLPCGPMALTGSTRMQSSTFEQFAAAVALEGSMWDILEKNGVANEFRGYDWYAQQFLASVEQLLSEKSLEQLAEATLLEQKVYEAGGLMTLYADDYLLDVLTDTTERSPTFMTPPFCSLDMQDQPQSWAFVKNPNCDTEEAWNRCFLRKPRCIEWDADAYRALGFTEKQIQAIPDITYRGIQRFCIGREPMPQRENAPVSFALWVDVAAAPESFHHCAAAYQSSGQLTLDGAGISLPQTYMEIYEHMCLKLMLNTLSTGVMARMGRIHGNWMTCMAISNKKLMDRGARIVSDLCGVLYEQALAENFFSRLESDALGIHRSPVQESIRRLGMK
;
A
#
# COMPACT_ATOMS: atom_id res chain seq x y z
N MET A 1 2.08 -13.45 -35.37
CA MET A 1 1.22 -12.29 -35.77
C MET A 1 -0.18 -12.83 -35.99
N LEU A 2 -1.20 -12.13 -35.50
CA LEU A 2 -2.61 -12.46 -35.73
C LEU A 2 -3.00 -12.11 -37.17
N THR A 3 -3.88 -12.89 -37.76
CA THR A 3 -4.48 -12.60 -39.07
C THR A 3 -5.56 -11.53 -38.94
N ASP A 4 -5.94 -10.89 -40.05
CA ASP A 4 -7.02 -9.90 -40.06
C ASP A 4 -8.36 -10.47 -39.58
N MET A 5 -8.62 -11.76 -39.85
CA MET A 5 -9.81 -12.44 -39.38
C MET A 5 -9.81 -12.65 -37.86
N GLU A 6 -8.66 -13.02 -37.28
CA GLU A 6 -8.50 -13.14 -35.82
C GLU A 6 -8.62 -11.78 -35.12
N LEU A 7 -8.02 -10.73 -35.69
CA LEU A 7 -8.17 -9.36 -35.16
C LEU A 7 -9.63 -8.88 -35.20
N ALA A 8 -10.38 -9.18 -36.29
CA ALA A 8 -11.79 -8.84 -36.39
C ALA A 8 -12.63 -9.58 -35.35
N ALA A 9 -12.36 -10.87 -35.10
CA ALA A 9 -13.04 -11.65 -34.08
C ALA A 9 -12.76 -11.12 -32.66
N LEU A 10 -11.51 -10.74 -32.36
CA LEU A 10 -11.15 -10.13 -31.07
C LEU A 10 -11.83 -8.76 -30.87
N ARG A 11 -11.96 -7.93 -31.92
CA ARG A 11 -12.68 -6.67 -31.84
C ARG A 11 -14.17 -6.86 -31.58
N GLN A 12 -14.81 -7.86 -32.20
CA GLN A 12 -16.20 -8.19 -31.92
C GLN A 12 -16.36 -8.63 -30.47
N GLN A 13 -15.53 -9.56 -30.01
CA GLN A 13 -15.54 -10.01 -28.60
C GLN A 13 -15.35 -8.84 -27.63
N ALA A 14 -14.40 -7.94 -27.90
CA ALA A 14 -14.15 -6.76 -27.08
C ALA A 14 -15.38 -5.85 -26.98
N ALA A 15 -16.10 -5.64 -28.09
CA ALA A 15 -17.32 -4.85 -28.11
C ALA A 15 -18.45 -5.49 -27.28
N GLU A 16 -18.59 -6.81 -27.36
CA GLU A 16 -19.55 -7.58 -26.58
C GLU A 16 -19.23 -7.52 -25.06
N GLU A 17 -17.94 -7.70 -24.69
CA GLU A 17 -17.48 -7.58 -23.29
C GLU A 17 -17.67 -6.15 -22.76
N ALA A 18 -17.39 -5.12 -23.55
CA ALA A 18 -17.62 -3.73 -23.19
C ALA A 18 -19.11 -3.44 -22.93
N ASN A 19 -19.99 -3.89 -23.84
CA ASN A 19 -21.43 -3.73 -23.65
C ASN A 19 -21.94 -4.46 -22.40
N ARG A 20 -21.47 -5.69 -22.15
CA ARG A 20 -21.80 -6.44 -20.93
C ARG A 20 -21.31 -5.68 -19.68
N PHE A 21 -20.11 -5.14 -19.71
CA PHE A 21 -19.57 -4.36 -18.58
C PHE A 21 -20.43 -3.12 -18.29
N VAL A 22 -20.79 -2.36 -19.30
CA VAL A 22 -21.64 -1.15 -19.14
C VAL A 22 -23.02 -1.48 -18.59
N THR A 23 -23.62 -2.62 -19.01
CA THR A 23 -24.99 -2.98 -18.64
C THR A 23 -25.11 -3.78 -17.35
N GLN A 24 -24.10 -4.60 -17.00
CA GLN A 24 -24.18 -5.56 -15.90
C GLN A 24 -23.20 -5.29 -14.75
N GLU A 25 -22.17 -4.47 -14.97
CA GLU A 25 -21.09 -4.27 -14.01
C GLU A 25 -21.05 -2.83 -13.47
N GLN A 26 -22.23 -2.21 -13.32
CA GLN A 26 -22.34 -0.79 -12.86
C GLN A 26 -21.76 -0.58 -11.46
N ASP A 27 -21.75 -1.59 -10.61
CA ASP A 27 -21.14 -1.60 -9.27
C ASP A 27 -19.61 -1.34 -9.28
N TYR A 28 -18.95 -1.47 -10.44
CA TYR A 28 -17.52 -1.22 -10.61
C TYR A 28 -17.22 0.15 -11.24
N ARG A 29 -18.22 0.98 -11.53
CA ARG A 29 -18.03 2.35 -12.02
C ARG A 29 -17.69 3.28 -10.86
N MET A 30 -16.40 3.62 -10.74
CA MET A 30 -15.82 4.29 -9.56
C MET A 30 -15.66 5.80 -9.71
N SER A 31 -16.14 6.41 -10.79
CA SER A 31 -15.90 7.83 -11.12
C SER A 31 -16.41 8.84 -10.08
N TYR A 32 -17.33 8.43 -9.21
CA TYR A 32 -17.86 9.28 -8.13
C TYR A 32 -16.97 9.29 -6.87
N ILE A 33 -16.04 8.33 -6.74
CA ILE A 33 -15.12 8.24 -5.59
C ILE A 33 -13.98 9.23 -5.77
N GLU A 34 -13.74 10.07 -4.76
CA GLU A 34 -12.71 11.12 -4.81
C GLU A 34 -11.31 10.58 -5.12
N ALA A 35 -10.89 9.48 -4.50
CA ALA A 35 -9.59 8.86 -4.72
C ALA A 35 -9.36 8.41 -6.18
N GLU A 36 -10.43 8.21 -6.95
CA GLU A 36 -10.41 7.82 -8.37
C GLU A 36 -10.44 9.01 -9.33
N LYS A 37 -10.60 10.23 -8.82
CA LYS A 37 -10.58 11.46 -9.64
C LYS A 37 -9.16 11.99 -9.79
N PRO A 38 -8.83 12.60 -10.94
CA PRO A 38 -7.54 13.27 -11.11
C PRO A 38 -7.40 14.46 -10.18
N HIS A 39 -6.28 14.54 -9.46
CA HIS A 39 -5.97 15.68 -8.62
C HIS A 39 -5.66 16.91 -9.47
N PRO A 40 -6.37 18.05 -9.28
CA PRO A 40 -6.20 19.22 -10.13
C PRO A 40 -4.78 19.80 -10.08
N HIS A 41 -4.13 19.79 -8.91
CA HIS A 41 -2.78 20.31 -8.72
C HIS A 41 -1.73 19.51 -9.50
N THR A 42 -1.87 18.18 -9.59
CA THR A 42 -0.90 17.29 -10.26
C THR A 42 -1.26 16.92 -11.69
N ARG A 43 -2.26 17.57 -12.33
CA ARG A 43 -2.67 17.27 -13.72
C ARG A 43 -1.51 17.26 -14.73
N LYS A 44 -0.47 18.02 -14.48
CA LYS A 44 0.72 18.13 -15.33
C LYS A 44 1.96 17.47 -14.71
N LEU A 45 1.80 16.50 -13.80
CA LEU A 45 2.89 15.91 -13.03
C LEU A 45 4.03 15.40 -13.91
N SER A 46 3.75 14.55 -14.90
CA SER A 46 4.80 14.01 -15.77
C SER A 46 5.49 15.07 -16.60
N GLN A 47 4.76 16.08 -17.08
CA GLN A 47 5.32 17.22 -17.82
C GLN A 47 6.19 18.11 -16.91
N THR A 48 5.82 18.25 -15.64
CA THR A 48 6.62 18.98 -14.65
C THR A 48 7.91 18.24 -14.37
N TYR A 49 7.87 16.93 -14.10
CA TYR A 49 9.07 16.10 -13.93
C TYR A 49 10.00 16.11 -15.15
N ALA A 50 9.43 16.20 -16.37
CA ALA A 50 10.24 16.28 -17.59
C ALA A 50 11.04 17.59 -17.69
N LYS A 51 10.54 18.69 -17.09
CA LYS A 51 11.18 20.01 -17.09
C LYS A 51 12.09 20.23 -15.89
N SER A 52 11.61 19.85 -14.71
CA SER A 52 12.29 20.06 -13.43
C SER A 52 11.88 18.94 -12.46
N VAL A 53 12.86 18.15 -12.03
CA VAL A 53 12.63 17.06 -11.08
C VAL A 53 12.24 17.61 -9.71
N ILE A 54 12.89 18.69 -9.27
CA ILE A 54 12.58 19.36 -8.00
C ILE A 54 11.13 19.83 -7.97
N ASP A 55 10.65 20.48 -9.04
CA ASP A 55 9.26 20.94 -9.11
C ASP A 55 8.27 19.76 -9.14
N GLY A 56 8.64 18.65 -9.78
CA GLY A 56 7.84 17.42 -9.77
C GLY A 56 7.74 16.80 -8.37
N VAL A 57 8.85 16.69 -7.66
CA VAL A 57 8.92 16.25 -6.26
C VAL A 57 8.05 17.16 -5.38
N LYS A 58 8.25 18.47 -5.47
CA LYS A 58 7.50 19.47 -4.73
C LYS A 58 5.99 19.34 -4.98
N MET A 59 5.58 19.14 -6.22
CA MET A 59 4.16 19.00 -6.60
C MET A 59 3.48 17.81 -5.90
N ILE A 60 4.17 16.69 -5.69
CA ILE A 60 3.63 15.54 -4.94
C ILE A 60 3.52 15.88 -3.46
N LEU A 61 4.59 16.40 -2.85
CA LEU A 61 4.63 16.74 -1.44
C LEU A 61 3.64 17.86 -1.06
N GLU A 62 3.30 18.77 -1.98
CA GLU A 62 2.24 19.77 -1.77
C GLU A 62 0.84 19.11 -1.66
N VAL A 63 0.60 17.98 -2.34
CA VAL A 63 -0.63 17.19 -2.13
C VAL A 63 -0.60 16.47 -0.78
N ASP A 64 0.57 15.99 -0.35
CA ASP A 64 0.74 15.43 1.00
C ASP A 64 0.51 16.49 2.08
N GLN A 65 0.97 17.72 1.88
CA GLN A 65 0.68 18.84 2.77
C GLN A 65 -0.82 19.13 2.85
N GLN A 66 -1.54 19.13 1.72
CA GLN A 66 -3.00 19.30 1.72
C GLN A 66 -3.70 18.17 2.51
N MET A 67 -3.23 16.92 2.38
CA MET A 67 -3.73 15.79 3.17
C MET A 67 -3.44 15.98 4.66
N ALA A 68 -2.24 16.41 5.04
CA ALA A 68 -1.87 16.69 6.43
C ALA A 68 -2.72 17.85 7.04
N GLN A 69 -3.03 18.90 6.26
CA GLN A 69 -3.98 19.94 6.68
C GLN A 69 -5.38 19.39 6.96
N ARG A 70 -5.84 18.43 6.14
CA ARG A 70 -7.12 17.75 6.40
C ARG A 70 -7.06 16.84 7.62
N ALA A 71 -5.90 16.24 7.90
CA ALA A 71 -5.69 15.45 9.12
C ALA A 71 -5.84 16.32 10.37
N VAL A 72 -5.32 17.56 10.38
CA VAL A 72 -5.54 18.52 11.47
C VAL A 72 -7.02 18.76 11.71
N GLN A 73 -7.80 18.96 10.65
CA GLN A 73 -9.24 19.17 10.77
C GLN A 73 -9.97 17.92 11.25
N THR A 74 -9.60 16.74 10.74
CA THR A 74 -10.30 15.48 11.01
C THR A 74 -10.03 14.98 12.44
N LEU A 75 -8.80 15.06 12.92
CA LEU A 75 -8.44 14.55 14.25
C LEU A 75 -9.05 15.40 15.38
N SER A 76 -9.52 16.61 15.09
CA SER A 76 -10.26 17.48 16.01
C SER A 76 -11.76 17.17 16.06
N THR A 77 -12.27 16.21 15.26
CA THR A 77 -13.72 15.93 15.20
C THR A 77 -14.20 14.97 16.29
N PRO A 78 -15.47 15.07 16.71
CA PRO A 78 -16.08 14.08 17.61
C PRO A 78 -16.09 12.66 17.06
N GLU A 79 -16.21 12.50 15.74
CA GLU A 79 -16.18 11.20 15.05
C GLU A 79 -14.83 10.51 15.21
N TYR A 80 -13.74 11.26 15.07
CA TYR A 80 -12.40 10.73 15.32
C TYR A 80 -12.18 10.42 16.80
N ALA A 81 -12.62 11.29 17.70
CA ALA A 81 -12.55 11.04 19.14
C ALA A 81 -13.30 9.75 19.53
N ALA A 82 -14.48 9.50 18.93
CA ALA A 82 -15.24 8.26 19.15
C ALA A 82 -14.52 7.01 18.59
N PHE A 83 -13.86 7.12 17.46
CA PHE A 83 -13.03 6.06 16.89
C PHE A 83 -11.83 5.72 17.82
N ALA A 84 -11.08 6.73 18.24
CA ALA A 84 -9.95 6.56 19.14
C ALA A 84 -10.39 6.00 20.50
N GLU A 85 -11.55 6.45 21.05
CA GLU A 85 -12.10 5.90 22.28
C GLU A 85 -12.54 4.44 22.15
N ALA A 86 -13.03 4.02 20.98
CA ALA A 86 -13.35 2.61 20.75
C ALA A 86 -12.11 1.73 20.82
N ILE A 87 -10.99 2.15 20.23
CA ILE A 87 -9.69 1.46 20.30
C ILE A 87 -9.23 1.40 21.75
N ARG A 88 -9.19 2.54 22.43
CA ARG A 88 -8.75 2.68 23.82
C ARG A 88 -9.56 1.81 24.77
N THR A 89 -10.90 1.86 24.65
CA THR A 89 -11.80 1.04 25.48
C THR A 89 -11.62 -0.45 25.25
N THR A 90 -11.41 -0.87 23.98
CA THR A 90 -11.12 -2.27 23.64
C THR A 90 -9.85 -2.75 24.37
N ILE A 91 -8.76 -2.02 24.25
CA ILE A 91 -7.47 -2.37 24.87
C ILE A 91 -7.58 -2.36 26.41
N ARG A 92 -8.23 -1.34 26.98
CA ARG A 92 -8.46 -1.20 28.44
C ARG A 92 -9.22 -2.40 29.04
N ASN A 93 -10.15 -2.96 28.28
CA ASN A 93 -10.98 -4.10 28.65
C ASN A 93 -10.34 -5.47 28.33
N GLY A 94 -9.08 -5.48 27.87
CA GLY A 94 -8.33 -6.68 27.54
C GLY A 94 -8.76 -7.35 26.22
N GLY A 95 -9.40 -6.62 25.33
CA GLY A 95 -9.70 -7.03 23.97
C GLY A 95 -8.55 -6.73 23.01
N ARG A 96 -8.61 -7.28 21.79
CA ARG A 96 -7.66 -7.05 20.70
C ARG A 96 -8.25 -6.08 19.68
N VAL A 97 -7.39 -5.28 19.05
CA VAL A 97 -7.73 -4.43 17.91
C VAL A 97 -7.14 -5.05 16.64
N ILE A 98 -7.99 -5.44 15.71
CA ILE A 98 -7.59 -6.14 14.49
C ILE A 98 -7.86 -5.26 13.27
N PHE A 99 -6.80 -4.81 12.62
CA PHE A 99 -6.88 -4.06 11.36
C PHE A 99 -6.92 -5.03 10.18
N SER A 100 -7.94 -4.94 9.32
CA SER A 100 -8.06 -5.79 8.15
C SER A 100 -7.96 -4.96 6.87
N GLY A 101 -7.04 -5.35 5.98
CA GLY A 101 -6.81 -4.65 4.72
C GLY A 101 -6.38 -5.58 3.60
N CYS A 102 -6.44 -5.06 2.36
CA CYS A 102 -5.95 -5.70 1.16
C CYS A 102 -5.04 -4.72 0.39
N GLY A 103 -4.04 -5.21 -0.34
CA GLY A 103 -3.13 -4.35 -1.09
C GLY A 103 -2.44 -3.30 -0.20
N SER A 104 -2.51 -2.03 -0.56
CA SER A 104 -1.91 -0.93 0.22
C SER A 104 -2.55 -0.78 1.62
N SER A 105 -3.86 -0.98 1.76
CA SER A 105 -4.54 -0.96 3.06
C SER A 105 -4.12 -2.15 3.94
N GLY A 106 -3.83 -3.32 3.36
CA GLY A 106 -3.30 -4.46 4.11
C GLY A 106 -1.87 -4.21 4.59
N ARG A 107 -1.03 -3.61 3.76
CA ARG A 107 0.35 -3.25 4.13
C ARG A 107 0.40 -2.25 5.27
N LEU A 108 -0.45 -1.20 5.24
CA LEU A 108 -0.55 -0.27 6.37
C LEU A 108 -1.04 -0.96 7.65
N SER A 109 -1.95 -1.95 7.53
CA SER A 109 -2.41 -2.73 8.69
C SER A 109 -1.27 -3.55 9.32
N MET A 110 -0.38 -4.12 8.51
CA MET A 110 0.85 -4.76 8.97
C MET A 110 1.81 -3.75 9.64
N GLY A 111 1.96 -2.56 9.05
CA GLY A 111 2.77 -1.47 9.61
C GLY A 111 2.27 -1.02 10.98
N LEU A 112 0.94 -0.91 11.17
CA LEU A 112 0.33 -0.57 12.46
C LEU A 112 0.60 -1.64 13.52
N GLU A 113 0.48 -2.92 13.20
CA GLU A 113 0.83 -4.01 14.12
C GLU A 113 2.32 -3.97 14.48
N LYS A 114 3.20 -3.79 13.50
CA LYS A 114 4.65 -3.68 13.74
C LYS A 114 4.98 -2.48 14.63
N ALA A 115 4.44 -1.29 14.30
CA ALA A 115 4.68 -0.07 15.07
C ALA A 115 4.15 -0.18 16.51
N TRP A 116 2.99 -0.83 16.71
CA TRP A 116 2.49 -1.15 18.05
C TRP A 116 3.45 -2.03 18.84
N ARG A 117 3.94 -3.14 18.25
CA ARG A 117 4.91 -4.05 18.89
C ARG A 117 6.21 -3.34 19.25
N ASN A 118 6.69 -2.49 18.32
CA ASN A 118 7.88 -1.67 18.54
C ASN A 118 7.64 -0.68 19.69
N GLY A 119 6.52 0.03 19.68
CA GLY A 119 6.14 0.98 20.74
C GLY A 119 6.07 0.30 22.12
N ILE A 120 5.45 -0.87 22.24
CA ILE A 120 5.44 -1.63 23.51
C ILE A 120 6.85 -2.03 23.94
N ARG A 121 7.73 -2.44 23.01
CA ARG A 121 9.15 -2.74 23.32
C ARG A 121 9.91 -1.49 23.79
N ASN A 122 9.67 -0.35 23.16
CA ASN A 122 10.24 0.93 23.57
C ASN A 122 9.79 1.30 24.99
N LEU A 123 8.49 1.11 25.30
CA LEU A 123 7.97 1.30 26.64
C LEU A 123 8.61 0.34 27.68
N MET A 124 8.78 -0.94 27.33
CA MET A 124 9.43 -1.91 28.21
C MET A 124 10.89 -1.53 28.51
N ALA A 125 11.60 -1.01 27.51
CA ALA A 125 12.98 -0.53 27.69
C ALA A 125 13.04 0.74 28.54
N GLN A 126 12.10 1.67 28.36
CA GLN A 126 12.04 2.92 29.11
C GLN A 126 11.55 2.74 30.56
N TYR A 127 10.65 1.78 30.79
CA TYR A 127 10.03 1.51 32.09
C TYR A 127 10.26 0.06 32.54
N PRO A 128 11.51 -0.35 32.83
CA PRO A 128 11.86 -1.76 33.15
C PRO A 128 11.12 -2.30 34.39
N GLN A 129 10.69 -1.43 35.30
CA GLN A 129 9.95 -1.80 36.52
C GLN A 129 8.53 -2.33 36.24
N ILE A 130 7.96 -2.06 35.08
CA ILE A 130 6.64 -2.56 34.64
C ILE A 130 6.72 -3.35 33.32
N ALA A 131 7.92 -3.76 32.89
CA ALA A 131 8.14 -4.42 31.62
C ALA A 131 7.31 -5.71 31.47
N ASP A 132 7.22 -6.55 32.50
CA ASP A 132 6.42 -7.79 32.48
C ASP A 132 4.91 -7.48 32.30
N THR A 133 4.42 -6.37 32.87
CA THR A 133 3.05 -5.92 32.68
C THR A 133 2.84 -5.38 31.26
N LEU A 134 3.82 -4.69 30.70
CA LEU A 134 3.75 -4.16 29.33
C LEU A 134 3.82 -5.28 28.30
N ALA A 135 4.56 -6.35 28.54
CA ALA A 135 4.72 -7.48 27.62
C ALA A 135 3.39 -8.12 27.21
N GLN A 136 2.38 -8.13 28.10
CA GLN A 136 1.04 -8.66 27.79
C GLN A 136 0.30 -7.89 26.68
N TYR A 137 0.72 -6.64 26.36
CA TYR A 137 0.11 -5.82 25.32
C TYR A 137 0.76 -6.03 23.95
N LEU A 138 1.83 -6.82 23.80
CA LEU A 138 2.50 -7.05 22.51
C LEU A 138 1.56 -7.61 21.44
N GLU A 139 0.65 -8.50 21.83
CA GLU A 139 -0.30 -9.16 20.92
C GLU A 139 -1.69 -8.50 20.87
N THR A 140 -1.86 -7.33 21.50
CA THR A 140 -3.16 -6.64 21.59
C THR A 140 -3.59 -6.02 20.28
N VAL A 141 -2.64 -5.61 19.44
CA VAL A 141 -2.91 -5.14 18.08
C VAL A 141 -2.47 -6.18 17.07
N GLY A 142 -3.34 -6.51 16.13
CA GLY A 142 -3.07 -7.49 15.08
C GLY A 142 -3.60 -7.04 13.72
N ASN A 143 -3.28 -7.80 12.68
CA ASN A 143 -3.78 -7.53 11.33
C ASN A 143 -4.35 -8.79 10.66
N ILE A 144 -5.24 -8.56 9.68
CA ILE A 144 -5.64 -9.51 8.63
C ILE A 144 -5.21 -8.89 7.31
N MET A 145 -4.16 -9.42 6.69
CA MET A 145 -3.84 -9.15 5.29
C MET A 145 -4.56 -10.15 4.40
N SER A 146 -5.34 -9.70 3.42
CA SER A 146 -5.94 -10.60 2.44
C SER A 146 -4.85 -11.36 1.69
N GLY A 147 -4.74 -12.68 1.91
CA GLY A 147 -3.66 -13.50 1.37
C GLY A 147 -2.51 -13.77 2.35
N GLY A 148 -2.62 -13.38 3.63
CA GLY A 148 -1.58 -13.55 4.63
C GLY A 148 -0.37 -12.64 4.42
N ASP A 149 0.67 -12.79 5.23
CA ASP A 149 1.85 -11.92 5.19
C ASP A 149 2.63 -12.02 3.86
N TYR A 150 2.55 -13.14 3.14
CA TYR A 150 3.11 -13.26 1.79
C TYR A 150 2.61 -12.15 0.85
N ALA A 151 1.39 -11.68 1.03
CA ALA A 151 0.79 -10.65 0.19
C ALA A 151 1.47 -9.26 0.31
N VAL A 152 2.41 -9.07 1.26
CA VAL A 152 3.31 -7.90 1.27
C VAL A 152 4.19 -7.87 0.03
N ILE A 153 4.57 -9.04 -0.50
CA ILE A 153 5.37 -9.19 -1.72
C ILE A 153 4.48 -9.09 -2.95
N ARG A 154 3.45 -9.93 -3.01
CA ARG A 154 2.55 -10.03 -4.16
C ARG A 154 1.16 -10.42 -3.71
N ALA A 155 0.20 -9.52 -3.91
CA ALA A 155 -1.20 -9.83 -3.68
C ALA A 155 -1.67 -10.93 -4.66
N ALA A 156 -2.44 -11.90 -4.16
CA ALA A 156 -3.19 -12.81 -5.01
C ALA A 156 -4.48 -12.08 -5.43
N GLU A 157 -4.58 -11.70 -6.70
CA GLU A 157 -5.64 -10.83 -7.24
C GLU A 157 -7.05 -11.36 -6.98
N SER A 158 -7.23 -12.68 -7.07
CA SER A 158 -8.50 -13.34 -6.78
C SER A 158 -8.96 -13.22 -5.32
N PHE A 159 -8.07 -12.87 -4.39
CA PHE A 159 -8.40 -12.74 -2.97
C PHE A 159 -9.07 -11.41 -2.63
N GLU A 160 -8.72 -10.31 -3.33
CA GLU A 160 -9.36 -9.00 -3.16
C GLU A 160 -10.86 -9.07 -3.40
N ASP A 161 -11.29 -9.82 -4.43
CA ASP A 161 -12.68 -9.93 -4.87
C ASP A 161 -13.48 -11.03 -4.15
N SER A 162 -12.90 -11.72 -3.15
CA SER A 162 -13.52 -12.84 -2.44
C SER A 162 -14.02 -12.47 -1.05
N THR A 163 -15.35 -12.31 -0.89
CA THR A 163 -15.99 -12.19 0.42
C THR A 163 -15.72 -13.42 1.31
N ALA A 164 -15.71 -14.63 0.73
CA ALA A 164 -15.47 -15.88 1.45
C ALA A 164 -14.06 -15.91 2.06
N MET A 165 -13.06 -15.36 1.36
CA MET A 165 -11.69 -15.23 1.85
C MET A 165 -11.63 -14.40 3.13
N GLY A 166 -12.21 -13.19 3.11
CA GLY A 166 -12.24 -12.32 4.29
C GLY A 166 -12.99 -12.97 5.47
N LYS A 167 -14.14 -13.57 5.22
CA LYS A 167 -14.88 -14.32 6.25
C LYS A 167 -14.06 -15.44 6.86
N HIS A 168 -13.39 -16.24 6.03
CA HIS A 168 -12.61 -17.38 6.50
C HIS A 168 -11.41 -16.95 7.34
N GLN A 169 -10.61 -15.98 6.88
CA GLN A 169 -9.48 -15.45 7.66
C GLN A 169 -9.93 -14.90 9.02
N THR A 170 -11.11 -14.26 9.07
CA THR A 170 -11.68 -13.74 10.32
C THR A 170 -12.07 -14.86 11.29
N LYS A 171 -12.67 -15.94 10.80
CA LYS A 171 -13.04 -17.10 11.64
C LYS A 171 -11.85 -17.75 12.33
N LEU A 172 -10.68 -17.73 11.68
CA LEU A 172 -9.45 -18.34 12.24
C LEU A 172 -8.85 -17.56 13.42
N LEU A 173 -9.35 -16.36 13.74
CA LEU A 173 -8.81 -15.53 14.82
C LEU A 173 -9.50 -15.74 16.18
N ASP A 174 -10.53 -16.58 16.25
CA ASP A 174 -11.29 -16.84 17.48
C ASP A 174 -11.65 -15.53 18.21
N LEU A 175 -12.29 -14.59 17.45
CA LEU A 175 -12.66 -13.28 17.95
C LEU A 175 -13.75 -13.38 19.01
N THR A 176 -13.71 -12.47 19.97
CA THR A 176 -14.71 -12.34 21.04
C THR A 176 -15.39 -10.97 21.00
N SER A 177 -16.50 -10.81 21.72
CA SER A 177 -17.19 -9.52 21.84
C SER A 177 -16.37 -8.41 22.54
N LYS A 178 -15.20 -8.76 23.12
CA LYS A 178 -14.25 -7.78 23.68
C LYS A 178 -13.33 -7.18 22.60
N ASP A 179 -13.16 -7.88 21.48
CA ASP A 179 -12.28 -7.46 20.39
C ASP A 179 -12.94 -6.36 19.56
N LEU A 180 -12.15 -5.65 18.76
CA LEU A 180 -12.59 -4.66 17.78
C LEU A 180 -11.96 -5.00 16.42
N VAL A 181 -12.78 -5.12 15.38
CA VAL A 181 -12.30 -5.26 14.00
C VAL A 181 -12.44 -3.94 13.25
N ILE A 182 -11.37 -3.49 12.63
CA ILE A 182 -11.33 -2.29 11.81
C ILE A 182 -11.03 -2.68 10.37
N GLY A 183 -12.05 -2.61 9.51
CA GLY A 183 -11.88 -2.80 8.06
C GLY A 183 -11.28 -1.54 7.45
N VAL A 184 -10.10 -1.64 6.86
CA VAL A 184 -9.37 -0.53 6.24
C VAL A 184 -9.44 -0.64 4.73
N THR A 185 -9.99 0.36 4.07
CA THR A 185 -10.11 0.38 2.60
C THR A 185 -10.35 1.78 2.07
N ALA A 186 -9.43 2.33 1.31
CA ALA A 186 -9.46 3.70 0.81
C ALA A 186 -10.79 4.07 0.09
N THR A 187 -11.33 3.16 -0.71
CA THR A 187 -12.56 3.37 -1.48
C THR A 187 -13.84 2.87 -0.78
N GLY A 188 -13.70 2.16 0.34
CA GLY A 188 -14.84 1.65 1.13
C GLY A 188 -15.50 0.39 0.56
N GLU A 189 -14.99 -0.22 -0.51
CA GLU A 189 -15.74 -1.23 -1.29
C GLU A 189 -15.03 -2.58 -1.46
N THR A 190 -13.82 -2.74 -0.93
CA THR A 190 -13.00 -3.95 -1.14
C THR A 190 -13.71 -5.19 -0.59
N THR A 191 -14.00 -6.12 -1.48
CA THR A 191 -14.91 -7.26 -1.22
C THR A 191 -14.43 -8.15 -0.08
N SER A 192 -13.12 -8.47 -0.02
CA SER A 192 -12.55 -9.29 1.07
C SER A 192 -12.69 -8.60 2.43
N ILE A 193 -12.52 -7.27 2.49
CA ILE A 193 -12.65 -6.48 3.73
C ILE A 193 -14.10 -6.41 4.18
N LEU A 194 -15.05 -6.22 3.24
CA LEU A 194 -16.47 -6.31 3.56
C LEU A 194 -16.81 -7.69 4.13
N GLY A 195 -16.19 -8.76 3.61
CA GLY A 195 -16.33 -10.13 4.14
C GLY A 195 -15.81 -10.28 5.57
N THR A 196 -14.63 -9.70 5.88
CA THR A 196 -14.05 -9.67 7.23
C THR A 196 -14.98 -8.99 8.23
N VAL A 197 -15.42 -7.77 7.91
CA VAL A 197 -16.27 -6.96 8.79
C VAL A 197 -17.64 -7.62 8.98
N PHE A 198 -18.22 -8.16 7.91
CA PHE A 198 -19.48 -8.89 7.99
C PHE A 198 -19.36 -10.11 8.90
N GLN A 199 -18.27 -10.90 8.80
CA GLN A 199 -18.05 -12.06 9.66
C GLN A 199 -17.87 -11.66 11.14
N ALA A 200 -17.18 -10.56 11.41
CA ALA A 200 -17.04 -10.04 12.77
C ALA A 200 -18.39 -9.63 13.35
N MET A 201 -19.25 -8.94 12.57
CA MET A 201 -20.61 -8.60 13.01
C MET A 201 -21.47 -9.83 13.29
N GLU A 202 -21.38 -10.90 12.46
CA GLU A 202 -22.07 -12.17 12.71
C GLU A 202 -21.62 -12.84 14.03
N GLN A 203 -20.40 -12.56 14.50
CA GLN A 203 -19.86 -13.02 15.78
C GLN A 203 -20.14 -12.05 16.95
N ASN A 204 -20.92 -11.00 16.74
CA ASN A 204 -21.17 -9.92 17.70
C ASN A 204 -19.89 -9.19 18.17
N VAL A 205 -18.89 -9.10 17.30
CA VAL A 205 -17.68 -8.32 17.52
C VAL A 205 -17.93 -6.89 17.05
N PRO A 206 -17.61 -5.86 17.86
CA PRO A 206 -17.65 -4.45 17.44
C PRO A 206 -16.80 -4.21 16.19
N VAL A 207 -17.32 -3.38 15.26
CA VAL A 207 -16.62 -3.10 14.01
C VAL A 207 -16.58 -1.61 13.69
N TYR A 208 -15.50 -1.20 13.02
CA TYR A 208 -15.37 0.06 12.31
C TYR A 208 -14.96 -0.17 10.85
N MET A 209 -15.45 0.69 9.96
CA MET A 209 -14.85 0.90 8.65
C MET A 209 -14.03 2.19 8.70
N LEU A 210 -12.74 2.10 8.36
CA LEU A 210 -11.82 3.23 8.19
C LEU A 210 -11.59 3.42 6.69
N ILE A 211 -12.08 4.54 6.14
CA ILE A 211 -12.13 4.76 4.70
C ILE A 211 -11.75 6.19 4.31
N CYS A 212 -11.23 6.38 3.11
CA CYS A 212 -10.97 7.70 2.51
C CYS A 212 -12.05 8.12 1.49
N ALA A 213 -13.26 7.63 1.64
CA ALA A 213 -14.40 7.94 0.78
C ALA A 213 -15.58 8.45 1.60
N ASP A 214 -16.54 9.12 0.94
CA ASP A 214 -17.86 9.33 1.53
C ASP A 214 -18.61 7.99 1.57
N SER A 215 -18.97 7.54 2.78
CA SER A 215 -19.69 6.28 2.97
C SER A 215 -21.15 6.34 2.54
N LYS A 216 -21.77 7.53 2.49
CA LYS A 216 -23.22 7.70 2.25
C LYS A 216 -23.68 7.11 0.91
N PRO A 217 -22.99 7.32 -0.23
CA PRO A 217 -23.45 6.78 -1.51
C PRO A 217 -23.15 5.28 -1.70
N LEU A 218 -22.27 4.68 -0.88
CA LEU A 218 -21.80 3.31 -1.10
C LEU A 218 -22.91 2.25 -1.09
N PRO A 219 -23.87 2.23 -0.14
CA PRO A 219 -24.96 1.24 -0.12
C PRO A 219 -25.91 1.32 -1.32
N ASP A 220 -26.09 2.53 -1.87
CA ASP A 220 -26.99 2.76 -3.00
C ASP A 220 -26.31 2.49 -4.35
N LYS A 221 -25.02 2.79 -4.43
CA LYS A 221 -24.23 2.65 -5.66
C LYS A 221 -23.64 1.27 -5.87
N MET A 222 -23.41 0.52 -4.76
CA MET A 222 -22.75 -0.79 -4.79
C MET A 222 -23.51 -1.80 -3.93
N ALA A 223 -24.13 -2.80 -4.56
CA ALA A 223 -24.91 -3.82 -3.87
C ALA A 223 -24.07 -4.57 -2.81
N ARG A 224 -22.78 -4.82 -3.09
CA ARG A 224 -21.87 -5.48 -2.14
C ARG A 224 -21.61 -4.68 -0.86
N CYS A 225 -21.71 -3.36 -0.90
CA CYS A 225 -21.52 -2.49 0.27
C CYS A 225 -22.74 -2.46 1.19
N ARG A 226 -23.94 -2.70 0.65
CA ARG A 226 -25.20 -2.51 1.39
C ARG A 226 -25.23 -3.27 2.69
N VAL A 227 -24.85 -4.56 2.69
CA VAL A 227 -24.92 -5.42 3.89
C VAL A 227 -24.09 -4.87 5.05
N VAL A 228 -22.92 -4.28 4.77
CA VAL A 228 -22.03 -3.75 5.80
C VAL A 228 -22.49 -2.35 6.24
N TYR A 229 -22.66 -1.43 5.31
CA TYR A 229 -22.90 -0.01 5.65
C TYR A 229 -24.32 0.30 6.14
N THR A 230 -25.29 -0.59 5.92
CA THR A 230 -26.65 -0.45 6.52
C THR A 230 -26.80 -1.22 7.83
N HIS A 231 -25.78 -2.00 8.23
CA HIS A 231 -25.86 -2.77 9.47
C HIS A 231 -25.68 -1.83 10.70
N PRO A 232 -26.60 -1.88 11.71
CA PRO A 232 -26.56 -0.96 12.86
C PRO A 232 -25.31 -1.10 13.74
N GLY A 233 -24.64 -2.26 13.67
CA GLY A 233 -23.37 -2.51 14.38
C GLY A 233 -22.12 -1.99 13.66
N CYS A 234 -22.25 -1.51 12.42
CA CYS A 234 -21.13 -0.98 11.65
C CYS A 234 -20.97 0.53 11.91
N ARG A 235 -19.84 0.93 12.49
CA ARG A 235 -19.45 2.33 12.60
C ARG A 235 -18.47 2.68 11.49
N VAL A 236 -18.45 3.93 11.05
CA VAL A 236 -17.59 4.38 9.95
C VAL A 236 -16.83 5.64 10.38
N LEU A 237 -15.52 5.63 10.16
CA LEU A 237 -14.71 6.85 10.14
C LEU A 237 -14.30 7.13 8.69
N SER A 238 -14.86 8.20 8.13
CA SER A 238 -14.48 8.71 6.81
C SER A 238 -13.40 9.77 6.94
N LEU A 239 -12.28 9.56 6.25
CA LEU A 239 -11.14 10.48 6.20
C LEU A 239 -11.16 11.23 4.87
N PRO A 240 -11.39 12.54 4.82
CA PRO A 240 -11.56 13.29 3.58
C PRO A 240 -10.20 13.63 2.94
N CYS A 241 -9.44 12.64 2.46
CA CYS A 241 -8.10 12.85 1.90
C CYS A 241 -8.11 13.55 0.52
N GLY A 242 -9.24 13.53 -0.21
CA GLY A 242 -9.35 14.03 -1.58
C GLY A 242 -8.73 13.12 -2.64
N PRO A 243 -8.55 13.62 -3.87
CA PRO A 243 -7.89 12.87 -4.94
C PRO A 243 -6.42 12.60 -4.63
N MET A 244 -5.87 11.50 -5.18
CA MET A 244 -4.46 11.14 -5.02
C MET A 244 -3.56 11.96 -5.94
N ALA A 245 -2.32 12.25 -5.52
CA ALA A 245 -1.33 12.92 -6.37
C ALA A 245 -1.09 12.15 -7.68
N LEU A 246 -1.08 10.82 -7.62
CA LEU A 246 -1.15 9.92 -8.77
C LEU A 246 -2.55 9.29 -8.79
N THR A 247 -3.36 9.60 -9.77
CA THR A 247 -4.78 9.26 -9.82
C THR A 247 -5.04 7.77 -9.63
N GLY A 248 -5.88 7.45 -8.67
CA GLY A 248 -6.26 6.07 -8.32
C GLY A 248 -5.18 5.28 -7.56
N SER A 249 -4.03 5.86 -7.27
CA SER A 249 -2.95 5.21 -6.51
C SER A 249 -3.17 5.37 -4.99
N THR A 250 -3.98 4.50 -4.42
CA THR A 250 -4.38 4.56 -3.00
C THR A 250 -3.22 4.31 -2.02
N ARG A 251 -2.06 3.80 -2.49
CA ARG A 251 -0.83 3.68 -1.71
C ARG A 251 -0.25 5.03 -1.25
N MET A 252 -0.68 6.15 -1.90
CA MET A 252 -0.23 7.51 -1.58
C MET A 252 -1.04 8.11 -0.41
N GLN A 253 -1.76 9.21 -0.61
CA GLN A 253 -2.41 9.98 0.44
C GLN A 253 -3.44 9.19 1.24
N SER A 254 -4.25 8.32 0.60
CA SER A 254 -5.26 7.53 1.31
C SER A 254 -4.64 6.65 2.38
N SER A 255 -3.71 5.75 2.00
CA SER A 255 -3.11 4.82 2.97
C SER A 255 -2.25 5.55 4.00
N THR A 256 -1.67 6.70 3.65
CA THR A 256 -0.93 7.55 4.60
C THR A 256 -1.86 8.13 5.65
N PHE A 257 -3.02 8.68 5.24
CA PHE A 257 -3.97 9.25 6.18
C PHE A 257 -4.62 8.18 7.07
N GLU A 258 -4.99 7.02 6.48
CA GLU A 258 -5.53 5.87 7.24
C GLU A 258 -4.52 5.38 8.29
N GLN A 259 -3.25 5.23 7.90
CA GLN A 259 -2.18 4.78 8.80
C GLN A 259 -1.91 5.80 9.91
N PHE A 260 -1.79 7.07 9.57
CA PHE A 260 -1.56 8.15 10.53
C PHE A 260 -2.70 8.24 11.56
N ALA A 261 -3.96 8.30 11.10
CA ALA A 261 -5.11 8.40 11.99
C ALA A 261 -5.22 7.20 12.95
N ALA A 262 -4.97 5.98 12.45
CA ALA A 262 -4.97 4.79 13.29
C ALA A 262 -3.79 4.76 14.28
N ALA A 263 -2.58 5.13 13.82
CA ALA A 263 -1.38 5.17 14.67
C ALA A 263 -1.52 6.15 15.84
N VAL A 264 -2.07 7.35 15.60
CA VAL A 264 -2.30 8.34 16.68
C VAL A 264 -3.33 7.85 17.70
N ALA A 265 -4.38 7.14 17.28
CA ALA A 265 -5.34 6.52 18.20
C ALA A 265 -4.70 5.41 19.06
N LEU A 266 -3.80 4.62 18.47
CA LEU A 266 -3.04 3.59 19.17
C LEU A 266 -2.03 4.21 20.16
N GLU A 267 -1.31 5.26 19.75
CA GLU A 267 -0.37 6.00 20.61
C GLU A 267 -1.09 6.56 21.86
N GLY A 268 -2.31 7.11 21.69
CA GLY A 268 -3.14 7.53 22.82
C GLY A 268 -3.48 6.38 23.78
N SER A 269 -3.63 5.17 23.25
CA SER A 269 -3.86 3.97 24.08
C SER A 269 -2.61 3.53 24.86
N MET A 270 -1.42 3.77 24.34
CA MET A 270 -0.15 3.51 25.07
C MET A 270 -0.03 4.42 26.29
N TRP A 271 -0.41 5.68 26.16
CA TRP A 271 -0.46 6.61 27.30
C TRP A 271 -1.45 6.16 28.38
N ASP A 272 -2.61 5.64 28.00
CA ASP A 272 -3.57 5.05 28.95
C ASP A 272 -2.99 3.82 29.69
N ILE A 273 -2.24 2.98 28.97
CA ILE A 273 -1.56 1.82 29.57
C ILE A 273 -0.53 2.28 30.60
N LEU A 274 0.24 3.32 30.30
CA LEU A 274 1.23 3.89 31.19
C LEU A 274 0.56 4.49 32.45
N GLU A 275 -0.51 5.28 32.28
CA GLU A 275 -1.26 5.88 33.38
C GLU A 275 -1.84 4.83 34.32
N LYS A 276 -2.40 3.74 33.77
CA LYS A 276 -2.91 2.60 34.57
C LYS A 276 -1.81 1.93 35.39
N ASN A 277 -0.56 2.03 34.95
CA ASN A 277 0.59 1.46 35.64
C ASN A 277 1.39 2.49 36.46
N GLY A 278 0.80 3.63 36.78
CA GLY A 278 1.36 4.64 37.70
C GLY A 278 2.39 5.58 37.04
N VAL A 279 2.48 5.62 35.71
CA VAL A 279 3.29 6.59 34.98
C VAL A 279 2.40 7.79 34.62
N ALA A 280 2.94 9.01 34.71
CA ALA A 280 2.20 10.22 34.36
C ALA A 280 1.77 10.18 32.89
N ASN A 281 0.50 10.53 32.62
CA ASN A 281 0.00 10.62 31.25
C ASN A 281 0.41 11.99 30.67
N GLU A 282 1.29 11.94 29.67
CA GLU A 282 1.77 13.13 28.95
C GLU A 282 1.20 13.21 27.52
N PHE A 283 0.10 12.53 27.24
CA PHE A 283 -0.58 12.61 25.95
C PHE A 283 -1.04 14.04 25.66
N ARG A 284 -0.54 14.60 24.56
CA ARG A 284 -0.75 16.01 24.20
C ARG A 284 -2.05 16.28 23.44
N GLY A 285 -2.89 15.26 23.26
CA GLY A 285 -4.13 15.35 22.49
C GLY A 285 -3.93 15.14 20.99
N TYR A 286 -4.99 14.69 20.32
CA TYR A 286 -4.96 14.32 18.90
C TYR A 286 -4.61 15.50 17.98
N ASP A 287 -5.04 16.71 18.34
CA ASP A 287 -4.73 17.95 17.61
C ASP A 287 -3.23 18.22 17.55
N TRP A 288 -2.52 18.00 18.66
CA TRP A 288 -1.08 18.17 18.70
C TRP A 288 -0.39 17.22 17.71
N TYR A 289 -0.76 15.92 17.71
CA TYR A 289 -0.19 14.95 16.78
C TYR A 289 -0.41 15.33 15.31
N ALA A 290 -1.61 15.81 14.99
CA ALA A 290 -1.95 16.26 13.64
C ALA A 290 -1.16 17.51 13.22
N GLN A 291 -0.97 18.48 14.14
CA GLN A 291 -0.13 19.66 13.90
C GLN A 291 1.35 19.28 13.68
N GLN A 292 1.87 18.33 14.47
CA GLN A 292 3.24 17.86 14.28
C GLN A 292 3.41 17.12 12.94
N PHE A 293 2.39 16.37 12.50
CA PHE A 293 2.41 15.74 11.19
C PHE A 293 2.47 16.77 10.07
N LEU A 294 1.63 17.80 10.13
CA LEU A 294 1.69 18.91 9.16
C LEU A 294 3.07 19.56 9.14
N ALA A 295 3.63 19.87 10.31
CA ALA A 295 4.96 20.46 10.43
C ALA A 295 6.07 19.53 9.87
N SER A 296 5.92 18.20 10.03
CA SER A 296 6.86 17.22 9.46
C SER A 296 6.80 17.21 7.94
N VAL A 297 5.60 17.27 7.36
CA VAL A 297 5.42 17.36 5.89
C VAL A 297 5.98 18.70 5.35
N GLU A 298 5.83 19.79 6.09
CA GLU A 298 6.42 21.09 5.72
C GLU A 298 7.96 21.05 5.71
N GLN A 299 8.58 20.28 6.62
CA GLN A 299 10.03 20.05 6.57
C GLN A 299 10.44 19.24 5.31
N LEU A 300 9.62 18.28 4.85
CA LEU A 300 9.89 17.57 3.59
C LEU A 300 9.86 18.52 2.36
N LEU A 301 9.19 19.65 2.45
CA LEU A 301 9.20 20.71 1.42
C LEU A 301 10.40 21.66 1.51
N SER A 302 11.34 21.45 2.45
CA SER A 302 12.58 22.23 2.52
C SER A 302 13.48 22.01 1.29
N GLU A 303 14.28 23.00 0.93
CA GLU A 303 15.20 22.94 -0.20
C GLU A 303 16.09 21.70 -0.14
N LYS A 304 16.70 21.43 1.01
CA LYS A 304 17.58 20.28 1.22
C LYS A 304 16.89 18.93 0.99
N SER A 305 15.65 18.78 1.46
CA SER A 305 14.85 17.55 1.25
C SER A 305 14.45 17.39 -0.23
N LEU A 306 14.01 18.49 -0.87
CA LEU A 306 13.66 18.49 -2.29
C LEU A 306 14.85 18.12 -3.18
N GLU A 307 16.05 18.66 -2.89
CA GLU A 307 17.29 18.33 -3.59
C GLU A 307 17.65 16.86 -3.42
N GLN A 308 17.66 16.33 -2.19
CA GLN A 308 17.95 14.91 -1.93
C GLN A 308 17.00 13.97 -2.68
N LEU A 309 15.70 14.27 -2.68
CA LEU A 309 14.70 13.46 -3.40
C LEU A 309 14.86 13.58 -4.92
N ALA A 310 15.19 14.76 -5.43
CA ALA A 310 15.43 14.97 -6.85
C ALA A 310 16.69 14.22 -7.32
N GLU A 311 17.77 14.28 -6.56
CA GLU A 311 19.00 13.54 -6.83
C GLU A 311 18.77 12.02 -6.82
N ALA A 312 18.07 11.50 -5.80
CA ALA A 312 17.70 10.09 -5.72
C ALA A 312 16.83 9.65 -6.91
N THR A 313 15.87 10.50 -7.33
CA THR A 313 15.02 10.26 -8.51
C THR A 313 15.83 10.15 -9.80
N LEU A 314 16.75 11.08 -10.03
CA LEU A 314 17.63 11.08 -11.20
C LEU A 314 18.59 9.89 -11.20
N LEU A 315 19.12 9.55 -10.03
CA LEU A 315 20.01 8.41 -9.86
C LEU A 315 19.31 7.09 -10.20
N GLU A 316 18.14 6.85 -9.60
CA GLU A 316 17.37 5.62 -9.83
C GLU A 316 16.92 5.52 -11.28
N GLN A 317 16.45 6.63 -11.91
CA GLN A 317 16.16 6.67 -13.35
C GLN A 317 17.37 6.25 -14.17
N LYS A 318 18.55 6.83 -13.91
CA LYS A 318 19.79 6.51 -14.64
C LYS A 318 20.16 5.04 -14.54
N VAL A 319 20.02 4.44 -13.36
CA VAL A 319 20.28 3.00 -13.16
C VAL A 319 19.33 2.16 -14.02
N TYR A 320 18.04 2.45 -14.03
CA TYR A 320 17.05 1.69 -14.79
C TYR A 320 17.18 1.87 -16.30
N GLU A 321 17.46 3.08 -16.80
CA GLU A 321 17.70 3.34 -18.22
C GLU A 321 18.94 2.62 -18.75
N ALA A 322 19.93 2.40 -17.90
CA ALA A 322 21.12 1.62 -18.22
C ALA A 322 20.91 0.08 -18.12
N GLY A 323 19.66 -0.38 -17.88
CA GLY A 323 19.37 -1.80 -17.65
C GLY A 323 19.89 -2.32 -16.31
N GLY A 324 20.16 -1.45 -15.36
CA GLY A 324 20.70 -1.76 -14.05
C GLY A 324 19.64 -2.10 -13.00
N LEU A 325 20.11 -2.44 -11.79
CA LEU A 325 19.29 -2.87 -10.67
C LEU A 325 19.62 -2.06 -9.40
N MET A 326 18.57 -1.64 -8.70
CA MET A 326 18.66 -1.00 -7.39
C MET A 326 18.42 -2.02 -6.28
N THR A 327 19.25 -2.01 -5.24
CA THR A 327 18.98 -2.74 -4.00
C THR A 327 18.90 -1.73 -2.86
N LEU A 328 17.70 -1.63 -2.27
CA LEU A 328 17.44 -0.78 -1.12
C LEU A 328 17.74 -1.55 0.15
N TYR A 329 18.49 -0.94 1.05
CA TYR A 329 18.81 -1.50 2.36
C TYR A 329 18.13 -0.70 3.46
N ALA A 330 17.54 -1.40 4.41
CA ALA A 330 16.96 -0.83 5.62
C ALA A 330 17.08 -1.83 6.77
N ASP A 331 16.98 -1.36 8.01
CA ASP A 331 16.91 -2.22 9.21
C ASP A 331 15.54 -2.10 9.87
N ASP A 332 15.36 -1.18 10.80
CA ASP A 332 14.11 -1.02 11.55
C ASP A 332 12.93 -0.62 10.65
N TYR A 333 13.18 0.11 9.57
CA TYR A 333 12.18 0.53 8.58
C TYR A 333 12.08 -0.40 7.36
N LEU A 334 12.57 -1.65 7.48
CA LEU A 334 12.56 -2.64 6.40
C LEU A 334 11.15 -2.84 5.79
N LEU A 335 10.10 -2.89 6.63
CA LEU A 335 8.72 -3.07 6.15
C LEU A 335 8.23 -1.86 5.33
N ASP A 336 8.60 -0.64 5.70
CA ASP A 336 8.22 0.59 5.00
C ASP A 336 8.84 0.60 3.59
N VAL A 337 10.13 0.28 3.49
CA VAL A 337 10.86 0.18 2.22
C VAL A 337 10.31 -0.95 1.36
N LEU A 338 10.05 -2.12 1.95
CA LEU A 338 9.47 -3.28 1.26
C LEU A 338 8.08 -2.96 0.71
N THR A 339 7.26 -2.26 1.48
CA THR A 339 5.90 -1.86 1.10
C THR A 339 5.90 -0.99 -0.17
N ASP A 340 6.70 0.07 -0.24
CA ASP A 340 6.78 0.89 -1.46
C ASP A 340 7.36 0.10 -2.63
N THR A 341 8.43 -0.68 -2.38
CA THR A 341 9.13 -1.41 -3.43
C THR A 341 8.25 -2.44 -4.11
N THR A 342 7.48 -3.20 -3.35
CA THR A 342 6.59 -4.25 -3.90
C THR A 342 5.34 -3.69 -4.58
N GLU A 343 4.90 -2.48 -4.21
CA GLU A 343 3.78 -1.76 -4.87
C GLU A 343 4.15 -1.21 -6.25
N ARG A 344 5.43 -1.11 -6.60
CA ARG A 344 5.87 -0.58 -7.91
C ARG A 344 5.46 -1.48 -9.07
N SER A 345 5.49 -2.81 -8.88
CA SER A 345 5.11 -3.77 -9.92
C SER A 345 3.63 -3.64 -10.33
N PRO A 346 2.64 -3.74 -9.44
CA PRO A 346 1.25 -3.60 -9.84
C PRO A 346 0.89 -2.18 -10.30
N THR A 347 1.56 -1.15 -9.76
CA THR A 347 1.26 0.25 -10.10
C THR A 347 1.81 0.66 -11.47
N PHE A 348 2.99 0.15 -11.86
CA PHE A 348 3.73 0.64 -13.02
C PHE A 348 4.17 -0.47 -13.99
N MET A 349 3.70 -1.69 -13.81
CA MET A 349 4.12 -2.88 -14.59
C MET A 349 5.65 -3.03 -14.66
N THR A 350 6.34 -2.78 -13.55
CA THR A 350 7.76 -3.16 -13.43
C THR A 350 7.87 -4.67 -13.19
N PRO A 351 9.01 -5.30 -13.47
CA PRO A 351 9.21 -6.69 -13.11
C PRO A 351 8.91 -6.93 -11.63
N PRO A 352 8.15 -7.98 -11.27
CA PRO A 352 7.75 -8.24 -9.91
C PRO A 352 8.94 -8.56 -9.00
N PHE A 353 8.75 -8.41 -7.71
CA PHE A 353 9.73 -8.83 -6.70
C PHE A 353 10.05 -10.31 -6.89
N CYS A 354 11.32 -10.68 -7.11
CA CYS A 354 11.72 -12.01 -7.52
C CYS A 354 12.32 -12.82 -6.39
N SER A 355 11.95 -14.10 -6.28
CA SER A 355 12.61 -15.06 -5.41
C SER A 355 13.85 -15.67 -6.08
N LEU A 356 14.70 -16.34 -5.30
CA LEU A 356 15.94 -16.96 -5.80
C LEU A 356 15.73 -18.04 -6.86
N ASP A 357 14.61 -18.73 -6.83
CA ASP A 357 14.26 -19.79 -7.77
C ASP A 357 13.62 -19.28 -9.08
N MET A 358 13.41 -17.96 -9.20
CA MET A 358 12.90 -17.31 -10.42
C MET A 358 14.05 -16.82 -11.33
N GLN A 359 15.08 -17.61 -11.52
CA GLN A 359 16.29 -17.21 -12.26
C GLN A 359 16.04 -16.90 -13.75
N ASP A 360 15.05 -17.53 -14.35
CA ASP A 360 14.66 -17.33 -15.76
C ASP A 360 13.69 -16.14 -15.96
N GLN A 361 13.29 -15.47 -14.87
CA GLN A 361 12.42 -14.31 -14.93
C GLN A 361 13.22 -13.00 -14.93
N PRO A 362 12.69 -11.93 -15.55
CA PRO A 362 13.31 -10.61 -15.44
C PRO A 362 13.47 -10.21 -13.97
N GLN A 363 14.69 -9.80 -13.59
CA GLN A 363 14.96 -9.33 -12.23
C GLN A 363 14.11 -8.09 -11.90
N SER A 364 13.58 -8.02 -10.67
CA SER A 364 12.94 -6.81 -10.17
C SER A 364 13.90 -5.63 -10.20
N TRP A 365 13.46 -4.51 -10.72
CA TRP A 365 14.31 -3.32 -10.84
C TRP A 365 14.79 -2.82 -9.48
N ALA A 366 13.89 -2.82 -8.49
CA ALA A 366 14.23 -2.57 -7.09
C ALA A 366 14.06 -3.86 -6.27
N PHE A 367 14.92 -4.05 -5.27
CA PHE A 367 14.86 -5.13 -4.29
C PHE A 367 15.18 -4.59 -2.90
N VAL A 368 14.78 -5.30 -1.86
CA VAL A 368 14.95 -4.82 -0.47
C VAL A 368 15.74 -5.85 0.33
N LYS A 369 16.69 -5.36 1.15
CA LYS A 369 17.52 -6.21 2.01
C LYS A 369 17.78 -5.57 3.37
N ASN A 370 17.96 -6.43 4.38
CA ASN A 370 18.50 -6.04 5.68
C ASN A 370 20.00 -6.40 5.75
N PRO A 371 20.89 -5.48 6.09
CA PRO A 371 22.33 -5.76 6.12
C PRO A 371 22.79 -6.46 7.40
N ASN A 372 21.94 -6.55 8.43
CA ASN A 372 22.35 -6.94 9.79
C ASN A 372 22.10 -8.42 10.10
N CYS A 373 21.23 -9.10 9.34
CA CYS A 373 20.79 -10.45 9.66
C CYS A 373 20.55 -11.30 8.41
N ASP A 374 20.36 -12.60 8.59
CA ASP A 374 19.96 -13.51 7.51
C ASP A 374 18.48 -13.34 7.13
N THR A 375 18.05 -14.04 6.08
CA THR A 375 16.70 -13.91 5.54
C THR A 375 15.61 -14.31 6.53
N GLU A 376 15.80 -15.36 7.32
CA GLU A 376 14.78 -15.79 8.29
C GLU A 376 14.59 -14.73 9.38
N GLU A 377 15.69 -14.23 9.93
CA GLU A 377 15.65 -13.17 10.94
C GLU A 377 15.14 -11.83 10.33
N ALA A 378 15.50 -11.51 9.08
CA ALA A 378 15.01 -10.32 8.38
C ALA A 378 13.47 -10.35 8.26
N TRP A 379 12.88 -11.49 7.90
CA TRP A 379 11.43 -11.65 7.88
C TRP A 379 10.80 -11.52 9.27
N ASN A 380 11.43 -12.08 10.30
CA ASN A 380 10.97 -11.93 11.69
C ASN A 380 11.05 -10.47 12.15
N ARG A 381 12.12 -9.74 11.85
CA ARG A 381 12.28 -8.30 12.14
C ARG A 381 11.31 -7.44 11.36
N CYS A 382 11.03 -7.80 10.10
CA CYS A 382 10.09 -7.09 9.25
C CYS A 382 8.71 -6.94 9.90
N PHE A 383 8.24 -7.96 10.62
CA PHE A 383 6.94 -7.96 11.31
C PHE A 383 7.03 -7.89 12.83
N LEU A 384 8.25 -7.91 13.39
CA LEU A 384 8.53 -8.10 14.84
C LEU A 384 7.85 -9.36 15.42
N ARG A 385 7.61 -10.35 14.57
CA ARG A 385 7.07 -11.69 14.81
C ARG A 385 7.35 -12.61 13.63
N LYS A 386 7.13 -13.90 13.81
CA LYS A 386 7.15 -14.85 12.69
C LYS A 386 6.06 -14.48 11.65
N PRO A 387 6.36 -14.52 10.33
CA PRO A 387 5.36 -14.30 9.29
C PRO A 387 4.17 -15.26 9.40
N ARG A 388 2.95 -14.71 9.32
CA ARG A 388 1.68 -15.46 9.30
C ARG A 388 1.24 -15.64 7.85
N CYS A 389 1.74 -16.69 7.23
CA CYS A 389 1.41 -17.08 5.86
C CYS A 389 0.20 -18.02 5.83
N ILE A 390 -0.33 -18.30 4.65
CA ILE A 390 -1.48 -19.19 4.46
C ILE A 390 -0.95 -20.58 4.11
N GLU A 391 -1.27 -21.56 4.97
CA GLU A 391 -0.85 -22.96 4.85
C GLU A 391 -2.04 -23.87 4.42
N TRP A 392 -2.97 -23.32 3.59
CA TRP A 392 -4.15 -24.06 3.19
C TRP A 392 -3.87 -24.93 1.95
N ASP A 393 -4.56 -26.09 1.90
CA ASP A 393 -4.56 -26.98 0.76
C ASP A 393 -5.59 -26.56 -0.31
N ALA A 394 -5.59 -27.26 -1.44
CA ALA A 394 -6.51 -27.00 -2.53
C ALA A 394 -7.99 -27.20 -2.13
N ASP A 395 -8.27 -28.11 -1.19
CA ASP A 395 -9.65 -28.38 -0.76
C ASP A 395 -10.22 -27.21 0.05
N ALA A 396 -9.39 -26.55 0.86
CA ALA A 396 -9.78 -25.33 1.56
C ALA A 396 -10.16 -24.21 0.56
N TYR A 397 -9.39 -24.01 -0.51
CA TYR A 397 -9.72 -23.02 -1.54
C TYR A 397 -11.00 -23.39 -2.31
N ARG A 398 -11.22 -24.67 -2.63
CA ARG A 398 -12.48 -25.15 -3.25
C ARG A 398 -13.67 -24.86 -2.37
N ALA A 399 -13.57 -25.11 -1.06
CA ALA A 399 -14.61 -24.81 -0.09
C ALA A 399 -14.95 -23.30 -0.01
N LEU A 400 -14.00 -22.43 -0.35
CA LEU A 400 -14.20 -20.99 -0.46
C LEU A 400 -14.74 -20.53 -1.82
N GLY A 401 -14.98 -21.46 -2.75
CA GLY A 401 -15.55 -21.19 -4.06
C GLY A 401 -14.55 -20.82 -5.14
N PHE A 402 -13.25 -21.05 -4.92
CA PHE A 402 -12.22 -20.83 -5.95
C PHE A 402 -12.29 -21.92 -7.03
N THR A 403 -12.18 -21.52 -8.27
CA THR A 403 -12.07 -22.43 -9.42
C THR A 403 -10.70 -23.09 -9.49
N GLU A 404 -10.59 -24.26 -10.13
CA GLU A 404 -9.29 -24.94 -10.34
C GLU A 404 -8.25 -24.03 -11.01
N LYS A 405 -8.66 -23.22 -11.98
CA LYS A 405 -7.80 -22.25 -12.65
C LYS A 405 -7.25 -21.20 -11.67
N GLN A 406 -8.10 -20.71 -10.77
CA GLN A 406 -7.68 -19.75 -9.75
C GLN A 406 -6.72 -20.41 -8.74
N ILE A 407 -7.03 -21.64 -8.31
CA ILE A 407 -6.18 -22.38 -7.35
C ILE A 407 -4.79 -22.63 -7.95
N GLN A 408 -4.71 -23.05 -9.21
CA GLN A 408 -3.44 -23.26 -9.90
C GLN A 408 -2.62 -21.97 -10.11
N ALA A 409 -3.29 -20.82 -10.13
CA ALA A 409 -2.65 -19.51 -10.28
C ALA A 409 -2.16 -18.92 -8.93
N ILE A 410 -2.54 -19.51 -7.78
CA ILE A 410 -2.06 -19.07 -6.47
C ILE A 410 -0.57 -19.43 -6.34
N PRO A 411 0.34 -18.48 -6.10
CA PRO A 411 1.74 -18.80 -5.86
C PRO A 411 1.90 -19.57 -4.54
N ASP A 412 3.10 -20.07 -4.26
CA ASP A 412 3.42 -20.65 -2.95
C ASP A 412 3.43 -19.54 -1.88
N ILE A 413 2.25 -19.29 -1.29
CA ILE A 413 2.01 -18.26 -0.28
C ILE A 413 2.25 -18.74 1.16
N THR A 414 2.91 -19.90 1.30
CA THR A 414 3.27 -20.50 2.58
C THR A 414 4.45 -19.78 3.24
N TYR A 415 4.73 -20.12 4.49
CA TYR A 415 5.93 -19.67 5.19
C TYR A 415 7.22 -20.05 4.42
N ARG A 416 7.26 -21.24 3.81
CA ARG A 416 8.36 -21.65 2.96
C ARG A 416 8.46 -20.78 1.70
N GLY A 417 7.31 -20.40 1.13
CA GLY A 417 7.24 -19.53 -0.04
C GLY A 417 7.83 -18.15 0.21
N ILE A 418 7.51 -17.51 1.35
CA ILE A 418 8.05 -16.17 1.68
C ILE A 418 9.57 -16.21 1.93
N GLN A 419 10.10 -17.29 2.52
CA GLN A 419 11.53 -17.45 2.79
C GLN A 419 12.40 -17.53 1.50
N ARG A 420 11.81 -17.76 0.34
CA ARG A 420 12.54 -17.75 -0.95
C ARG A 420 12.95 -16.34 -1.38
N PHE A 421 12.37 -15.32 -0.80
CA PHE A 421 12.74 -13.93 -1.03
C PHE A 421 13.83 -13.53 -0.04
N CYS A 422 15.08 -13.54 -0.51
CA CYS A 422 16.27 -13.35 0.32
C CYS A 422 16.45 -11.87 0.69
N ILE A 423 15.67 -11.40 1.64
CA ILE A 423 15.73 -10.01 2.13
C ILE A 423 16.78 -9.81 3.24
N GLY A 424 17.55 -10.83 3.60
CA GLY A 424 18.69 -10.74 4.51
C GLY A 424 19.99 -10.32 3.83
N ARG A 425 21.09 -10.44 4.54
CA ARG A 425 22.44 -10.03 4.08
C ARG A 425 23.10 -11.00 3.08
N GLU A 426 22.45 -12.11 2.75
CA GLU A 426 23.02 -13.12 1.85
C GLU A 426 23.36 -12.50 0.49
N PRO A 427 24.51 -12.84 -0.14
CA PRO A 427 24.86 -12.32 -1.45
C PRO A 427 23.79 -12.65 -2.52
N MET A 428 23.57 -11.71 -3.43
CA MET A 428 22.73 -11.88 -4.61
C MET A 428 23.53 -11.55 -5.89
N PRO A 429 24.40 -12.48 -6.36
CA PRO A 429 25.33 -12.21 -7.46
C PRO A 429 24.66 -11.70 -8.74
N GLN A 430 23.43 -12.10 -9.02
CA GLN A 430 22.66 -11.63 -10.18
C GLN A 430 22.38 -10.12 -10.13
N ARG A 431 22.23 -9.57 -8.91
CA ARG A 431 22.00 -8.14 -8.70
C ARG A 431 23.30 -7.37 -8.57
N GLU A 432 24.24 -7.93 -7.81
CA GLU A 432 25.56 -7.34 -7.53
C GLU A 432 26.39 -7.21 -8.82
N ASN A 433 26.31 -8.22 -9.72
CA ASN A 433 27.01 -8.24 -11.01
C ASN A 433 26.16 -7.74 -12.19
N ALA A 434 25.03 -7.06 -11.95
CA ALA A 434 24.24 -6.44 -13.02
C ALA A 434 25.08 -5.41 -13.79
N PRO A 435 24.76 -5.11 -15.07
CA PRO A 435 25.50 -4.13 -15.88
C PRO A 435 25.70 -2.77 -15.19
N VAL A 436 24.70 -2.34 -14.43
CA VAL A 436 24.78 -1.25 -13.45
C VAL A 436 24.10 -1.73 -12.17
N SER A 437 24.84 -1.74 -11.06
CA SER A 437 24.32 -2.15 -9.75
C SER A 437 24.52 -1.05 -8.72
N PHE A 438 23.46 -0.74 -7.97
CA PHE A 438 23.46 0.32 -6.99
C PHE A 438 22.85 -0.14 -5.66
N ALA A 439 23.53 0.12 -4.54
CA ALA A 439 23.02 -0.09 -3.20
C ALA A 439 22.57 1.26 -2.59
N LEU A 440 21.33 1.36 -2.13
CA LEU A 440 20.77 2.55 -1.50
C LEU A 440 20.36 2.24 -0.06
N TRP A 441 20.97 2.95 0.90
CA TRP A 441 20.50 2.93 2.28
C TRP A 441 19.27 3.85 2.42
N VAL A 442 18.20 3.35 3.04
CA VAL A 442 16.95 4.10 3.27
C VAL A 442 16.55 3.94 4.72
N ASP A 443 16.67 5.01 5.50
CA ASP A 443 16.40 4.97 6.94
C ASP A 443 16.20 6.40 7.49
N VAL A 444 16.00 6.54 8.78
CA VAL A 444 16.04 7.83 9.50
C VAL A 444 17.47 8.34 9.58
N ALA A 445 18.37 7.48 10.05
CA ALA A 445 19.76 7.80 10.32
C ALA A 445 20.72 7.40 9.18
N ALA A 446 21.96 7.89 9.27
CA ALA A 446 23.03 7.56 8.34
C ALA A 446 23.35 6.04 8.34
N ALA A 447 23.86 5.56 7.20
CA ALA A 447 24.16 4.17 6.96
C ALA A 447 25.17 3.58 7.97
N PRO A 448 24.88 2.40 8.55
CA PRO A 448 25.78 1.70 9.46
C PRO A 448 26.92 1.00 8.70
N GLU A 449 27.94 0.55 9.44
CA GLU A 449 29.07 -0.19 8.87
C GLU A 449 28.63 -1.48 8.15
N SER A 450 27.61 -2.17 8.66
CA SER A 450 27.04 -3.35 8.03
C SER A 450 26.51 -3.08 6.61
N PHE A 451 25.87 -1.93 6.38
CA PHE A 451 25.48 -1.52 5.04
C PHE A 451 26.70 -1.31 4.14
N HIS A 452 27.73 -0.59 4.61
CA HIS A 452 28.94 -0.34 3.81
C HIS A 452 29.64 -1.63 3.41
N HIS A 453 29.63 -2.63 4.30
CA HIS A 453 30.15 -3.96 4.00
C HIS A 453 29.35 -4.66 2.87
N CYS A 454 28.01 -4.65 2.95
CA CYS A 454 27.16 -5.20 1.87
C CYS A 454 27.28 -4.40 0.57
N ALA A 455 27.31 -3.08 0.67
CA ALA A 455 27.37 -2.17 -0.47
C ALA A 455 28.68 -2.28 -1.29
N ALA A 456 29.76 -2.77 -0.68
CA ALA A 456 31.03 -3.01 -1.37
C ALA A 456 30.95 -4.03 -2.52
N ALA A 457 29.89 -4.86 -2.55
CA ALA A 457 29.62 -5.78 -3.67
C ALA A 457 28.97 -5.10 -4.89
N TYR A 458 28.53 -3.84 -4.77
CA TYR A 458 27.86 -3.09 -5.83
C TYR A 458 28.83 -2.09 -6.48
N GLN A 459 28.54 -1.69 -7.72
CA GLN A 459 29.36 -0.70 -8.43
C GLN A 459 29.36 0.68 -7.77
N SER A 460 28.25 1.04 -7.11
CA SER A 460 28.12 2.29 -6.38
C SER A 460 27.05 2.20 -5.30
N SER A 461 27.10 3.14 -4.36
CA SER A 461 26.13 3.19 -3.26
C SER A 461 25.81 4.64 -2.88
N GLY A 462 24.69 4.83 -2.16
CA GLY A 462 24.23 6.12 -1.67
C GLY A 462 23.27 5.96 -0.49
N GLN A 463 22.73 7.10 -0.04
CA GLN A 463 21.81 7.16 1.10
C GLN A 463 20.62 8.08 0.80
N LEU A 464 19.44 7.69 1.27
CA LEU A 464 18.23 8.51 1.31
C LEU A 464 17.72 8.45 2.75
N THR A 465 17.96 9.48 3.53
CA THR A 465 17.69 9.47 4.97
C THR A 465 16.99 10.75 5.43
N LEU A 466 16.21 10.66 6.52
CA LEU A 466 15.57 11.84 7.12
C LEU A 466 16.62 12.82 7.68
N ASP A 467 17.67 12.33 8.35
CA ASP A 467 18.78 13.15 8.82
C ASP A 467 19.50 13.84 7.66
N GLY A 468 19.72 13.10 6.55
CA GLY A 468 20.30 13.64 5.32
C GLY A 468 19.45 14.75 4.71
N ALA A 469 18.14 14.64 4.78
CA ALA A 469 17.18 15.68 4.37
C ALA A 469 17.08 16.85 5.36
N GLY A 470 17.66 16.72 6.56
CA GLY A 470 17.60 17.74 7.63
C GLY A 470 16.24 17.77 8.34
N ILE A 471 15.55 16.64 8.38
CA ILE A 471 14.24 16.49 9.02
C ILE A 471 14.44 16.21 10.51
N SER A 472 13.77 16.98 11.37
CA SER A 472 13.75 16.77 12.82
C SER A 472 12.33 16.48 13.27
N LEU A 473 12.11 15.31 13.85
CA LEU A 473 10.79 14.80 14.19
C LEU A 473 10.57 14.75 15.71
N PRO A 474 9.34 15.01 16.18
CA PRO A 474 9.00 14.79 17.58
C PRO A 474 8.95 13.28 17.87
N GLN A 475 9.46 12.89 19.02
CA GLN A 475 9.46 11.49 19.44
C GLN A 475 8.06 11.01 19.80
N THR A 476 7.73 9.80 19.36
CA THR A 476 6.55 9.03 19.76
C THR A 476 6.96 7.58 20.03
N TYR A 477 6.20 6.84 20.82
CA TYR A 477 6.53 5.44 21.12
C TYR A 477 6.45 4.54 19.89
N MET A 478 5.52 4.86 18.97
CA MET A 478 5.31 4.12 17.73
C MET A 478 6.12 4.69 16.55
N GLU A 479 7.01 5.67 16.76
CA GLU A 479 7.81 6.31 15.70
C GLU A 479 6.94 6.78 14.52
N ILE A 480 5.78 7.39 14.85
CA ILE A 480 4.73 7.71 13.87
C ILE A 480 5.25 8.59 12.73
N TYR A 481 6.00 9.63 13.07
CA TYR A 481 6.44 10.61 12.08
C TYR A 481 7.56 10.08 11.19
N GLU A 482 8.44 9.24 11.75
CA GLU A 482 9.50 8.55 11.03
C GLU A 482 8.92 7.66 9.93
N HIS A 483 7.97 6.78 10.30
CA HIS A 483 7.25 5.92 9.35
C HIS A 483 6.52 6.75 8.28
N MET A 484 5.82 7.83 8.67
CA MET A 484 5.08 8.67 7.73
C MET A 484 6.02 9.41 6.77
N CYS A 485 7.09 10.04 7.26
CA CYS A 485 8.02 10.78 6.42
C CYS A 485 8.77 9.87 5.45
N LEU A 486 9.26 8.71 5.90
CA LEU A 486 9.90 7.72 5.02
C LEU A 486 8.93 7.23 3.94
N LYS A 487 7.67 6.94 4.30
CA LYS A 487 6.64 6.57 3.33
C LYS A 487 6.40 7.65 2.28
N LEU A 488 6.29 8.93 2.68
CA LEU A 488 6.10 10.05 1.75
C LEU A 488 7.31 10.22 0.83
N MET A 489 8.54 10.12 1.35
CA MET A 489 9.76 10.17 0.55
C MET A 489 9.82 9.04 -0.48
N LEU A 490 9.55 7.80 -0.08
CA LEU A 490 9.57 6.63 -0.96
C LEU A 490 8.48 6.70 -2.03
N ASN A 491 7.26 7.09 -1.67
CA ASN A 491 6.16 7.28 -2.61
C ASN A 491 6.49 8.36 -3.65
N THR A 492 7.13 9.45 -3.22
CA THR A 492 7.55 10.55 -4.10
C THR A 492 8.68 10.09 -5.03
N LEU A 493 9.70 9.41 -4.48
CA LEU A 493 10.80 8.83 -5.26
C LEU A 493 10.29 7.89 -6.34
N SER A 494 9.56 6.84 -5.95
CA SER A 494 9.10 5.81 -6.88
C SER A 494 8.15 6.36 -7.95
N THR A 495 7.27 7.30 -7.60
CA THR A 495 6.37 7.98 -8.55
C THR A 495 7.16 8.88 -9.51
N GLY A 496 8.13 9.64 -9.00
CA GLY A 496 8.98 10.53 -9.78
C GLY A 496 9.82 9.78 -10.82
N VAL A 497 10.45 8.69 -10.43
CA VAL A 497 11.21 7.80 -11.34
C VAL A 497 10.31 7.30 -12.47
N MET A 498 9.10 6.81 -12.15
CA MET A 498 8.16 6.30 -13.15
C MET A 498 7.59 7.40 -14.04
N ALA A 499 7.43 8.63 -13.54
CA ALA A 499 7.06 9.79 -14.36
C ALA A 499 8.17 10.12 -15.37
N ARG A 500 9.43 10.11 -14.95
CA ARG A 500 10.62 10.32 -15.78
C ARG A 500 10.80 9.22 -16.84
N MET A 501 10.43 7.99 -16.52
CA MET A 501 10.50 6.83 -17.43
C MET A 501 9.27 6.70 -18.36
N GLY A 502 8.37 7.70 -18.40
CA GLY A 502 7.21 7.70 -19.31
C GLY A 502 6.10 6.70 -18.95
N ARG A 503 6.07 6.19 -17.70
CA ARG A 503 5.03 5.26 -17.24
C ARG A 503 3.79 5.97 -16.68
N ILE A 504 3.85 7.28 -16.58
CA ILE A 504 2.79 8.18 -16.14
C ILE A 504 2.57 9.22 -17.23
N HIS A 505 1.31 9.57 -17.52
CA HIS A 505 0.97 10.70 -18.37
C HIS A 505 0.06 11.68 -17.62
N GLY A 506 0.46 12.95 -17.52
CA GLY A 506 -0.14 13.86 -16.54
C GLY A 506 0.03 13.29 -15.14
N ASN A 507 -1.08 13.04 -14.46
CA ASN A 507 -1.10 12.29 -13.21
C ASN A 507 -1.85 10.94 -13.33
N TRP A 508 -1.96 10.38 -14.53
CA TRP A 508 -2.55 9.09 -14.78
C TRP A 508 -1.52 7.95 -14.84
N MET A 509 -1.81 6.82 -14.19
CA MET A 509 -1.05 5.58 -14.33
C MET A 509 -1.37 4.93 -15.67
N THR A 510 -0.63 5.27 -16.72
CA THR A 510 -0.89 4.74 -18.07
C THR A 510 -0.28 3.36 -18.30
N CYS A 511 0.75 3.01 -17.53
CA CYS A 511 1.40 1.71 -17.60
C CYS A 511 0.87 0.79 -16.49
N MET A 512 -0.33 0.25 -16.67
CA MET A 512 -0.97 -0.62 -15.70
C MET A 512 -1.50 -1.90 -16.35
N ALA A 513 -1.48 -3.01 -15.59
CA ALA A 513 -2.20 -4.22 -15.95
C ALA A 513 -3.69 -4.07 -15.59
N ILE A 514 -4.57 -4.70 -16.37
CA ILE A 514 -6.01 -4.76 -16.09
C ILE A 514 -6.36 -6.18 -15.62
N SER A 515 -6.24 -6.39 -14.31
CA SER A 515 -6.43 -7.70 -13.68
C SER A 515 -7.83 -7.92 -13.10
N ASN A 516 -8.56 -6.84 -12.84
CA ASN A 516 -9.90 -6.90 -12.28
C ASN A 516 -10.85 -5.85 -12.90
N LYS A 517 -12.14 -5.89 -12.53
CA LYS A 517 -13.17 -5.00 -13.07
C LYS A 517 -12.95 -3.53 -12.69
N LYS A 518 -12.47 -3.25 -11.48
CA LYS A 518 -12.13 -1.90 -11.03
C LYS A 518 -11.03 -1.27 -11.89
N LEU A 519 -9.99 -2.04 -12.20
CA LEU A 519 -8.90 -1.59 -13.06
C LEU A 519 -9.33 -1.43 -14.52
N MET A 520 -10.32 -2.20 -14.99
CA MET A 520 -10.93 -2.00 -16.31
C MET A 520 -11.67 -0.66 -16.40
N ASP A 521 -12.49 -0.32 -15.40
CA ASP A 521 -13.14 1.00 -15.31
C ASP A 521 -12.11 2.14 -15.28
N ARG A 522 -11.08 2.00 -14.44
CA ARG A 522 -10.00 2.99 -14.34
C ARG A 522 -9.28 3.17 -15.68
N GLY A 523 -8.91 2.08 -16.35
CA GLY A 523 -8.29 2.09 -17.65
C GLY A 523 -9.15 2.80 -18.71
N ALA A 524 -10.46 2.54 -18.73
CA ALA A 524 -11.39 3.20 -19.63
C ALA A 524 -11.48 4.72 -19.38
N ARG A 525 -11.50 5.15 -18.11
CA ARG A 525 -11.47 6.59 -17.75
C ARG A 525 -10.16 7.26 -18.16
N ILE A 526 -9.01 6.58 -17.99
CA ILE A 526 -7.71 7.10 -18.44
C ILE A 526 -7.72 7.32 -19.96
N VAL A 527 -8.11 6.32 -20.73
CA VAL A 527 -8.15 6.40 -22.21
C VAL A 527 -9.14 7.46 -22.67
N SER A 528 -10.33 7.51 -22.06
CA SER A 528 -11.34 8.52 -22.36
C SER A 528 -10.83 9.95 -22.11
N ASP A 529 -10.18 10.21 -20.98
CA ASP A 529 -9.64 11.53 -20.63
C ASP A 529 -8.49 11.95 -21.56
N LEU A 530 -7.53 11.05 -21.81
CA LEU A 530 -6.32 11.37 -22.58
C LEU A 530 -6.56 11.43 -24.11
N CYS A 531 -7.43 10.58 -24.63
CA CYS A 531 -7.73 10.52 -26.08
C CYS A 531 -8.97 11.32 -26.46
N GLY A 532 -9.78 11.78 -25.47
CA GLY A 532 -11.01 12.53 -25.67
C GLY A 532 -12.10 11.73 -26.41
N VAL A 533 -12.14 10.44 -26.18
CA VAL A 533 -13.16 9.53 -26.73
C VAL A 533 -14.22 9.23 -25.68
N LEU A 534 -15.38 8.69 -26.12
CA LEU A 534 -16.42 8.26 -25.20
C LEU A 534 -15.92 7.10 -24.32
N TYR A 535 -16.45 7.02 -23.10
CA TYR A 535 -16.09 5.96 -22.13
C TYR A 535 -16.29 4.56 -22.71
N GLU A 536 -17.40 4.31 -23.41
CA GLU A 536 -17.72 3.02 -24.03
C GLU A 536 -16.71 2.65 -25.13
N GLN A 537 -16.25 3.62 -25.90
CA GLN A 537 -15.22 3.44 -26.91
C GLN A 537 -13.86 3.11 -26.27
N ALA A 538 -13.49 3.83 -25.22
CA ALA A 538 -12.28 3.59 -24.44
C ALA A 538 -12.29 2.20 -23.81
N LEU A 539 -13.45 1.79 -23.28
CA LEU A 539 -13.65 0.49 -22.67
C LEU A 539 -13.48 -0.66 -23.69
N ALA A 540 -14.12 -0.54 -24.85
CA ALA A 540 -14.00 -1.52 -25.93
C ALA A 540 -12.54 -1.65 -26.42
N GLU A 541 -11.81 -0.54 -26.53
CA GLU A 541 -10.40 -0.55 -26.93
C GLU A 541 -9.49 -1.20 -25.86
N ASN A 542 -9.77 -0.99 -24.57
CA ASN A 542 -9.04 -1.66 -23.49
C ASN A 542 -9.30 -3.17 -23.47
N PHE A 543 -10.54 -3.62 -23.68
CA PHE A 543 -10.84 -5.04 -23.83
C PHE A 543 -10.12 -5.62 -25.04
N PHE A 544 -10.15 -4.95 -26.19
CA PHE A 544 -9.43 -5.40 -27.37
C PHE A 544 -7.92 -5.51 -27.12
N SER A 545 -7.31 -4.49 -26.51
CA SER A 545 -5.89 -4.47 -26.20
C SER A 545 -5.48 -5.62 -25.26
N ARG A 546 -6.33 -5.94 -24.28
CA ARG A 546 -6.13 -7.08 -23.36
C ARG A 546 -6.20 -8.41 -24.12
N LEU A 547 -7.29 -8.63 -24.90
CA LEU A 547 -7.50 -9.87 -25.66
C LEU A 547 -6.38 -10.09 -26.69
N GLU A 548 -5.94 -9.02 -27.37
CA GLU A 548 -4.81 -9.08 -28.33
C GLU A 548 -3.50 -9.48 -27.63
N SER A 549 -3.20 -8.90 -26.46
CA SER A 549 -2.02 -9.22 -25.68
C SER A 549 -2.04 -10.67 -25.20
N ASP A 550 -3.18 -11.15 -24.73
CA ASP A 550 -3.38 -12.54 -24.29
C ASP A 550 -3.19 -13.52 -25.47
N ALA A 551 -3.78 -13.22 -26.64
CA ALA A 551 -3.65 -14.04 -27.83
C ALA A 551 -2.23 -14.11 -28.39
N LEU A 552 -1.43 -13.05 -28.20
CA LEU A 552 -0.04 -12.98 -28.61
C LEU A 552 0.94 -13.52 -27.56
N GLY A 553 0.47 -13.81 -26.33
CA GLY A 553 1.32 -14.21 -25.20
C GLY A 553 2.33 -13.12 -24.78
N ILE A 554 1.97 -11.84 -24.95
CA ILE A 554 2.83 -10.70 -24.64
C ILE A 554 2.29 -9.91 -23.45
N HIS A 555 3.23 -9.43 -22.62
CA HIS A 555 2.89 -8.64 -21.44
C HIS A 555 3.02 -7.13 -21.74
N ARG A 556 1.89 -6.50 -22.12
CA ARG A 556 1.79 -5.06 -22.41
C ARG A 556 0.65 -4.42 -21.65
N SER A 557 0.76 -3.12 -21.36
CA SER A 557 -0.35 -2.36 -20.78
C SER A 557 -1.48 -2.18 -21.80
N PRO A 558 -2.70 -2.71 -21.54
CA PRO A 558 -3.84 -2.47 -22.41
C PRO A 558 -4.17 -0.98 -22.56
N VAL A 559 -3.97 -0.19 -21.50
CA VAL A 559 -4.19 1.26 -21.49
C VAL A 559 -3.22 1.97 -22.43
N GLN A 560 -1.92 1.67 -22.35
CA GLN A 560 -0.93 2.27 -23.26
C GLN A 560 -1.17 1.89 -24.72
N GLU A 561 -1.51 0.62 -24.99
CA GLU A 561 -1.82 0.17 -26.36
C GLU A 561 -3.08 0.85 -26.90
N SER A 562 -4.10 1.04 -26.07
CA SER A 562 -5.32 1.78 -26.43
C SER A 562 -5.01 3.26 -26.75
N ILE A 563 -4.21 3.92 -25.91
CA ILE A 563 -3.77 5.31 -26.15
C ILE A 563 -2.97 5.41 -27.44
N ARG A 564 -2.05 4.47 -27.68
CA ARG A 564 -1.23 4.45 -28.91
C ARG A 564 -2.09 4.32 -30.18
N ARG A 565 -3.17 3.53 -30.15
CA ARG A 565 -4.06 3.32 -31.30
C ARG A 565 -5.02 4.49 -31.52
N LEU A 566 -5.56 5.06 -30.45
CA LEU A 566 -6.53 6.15 -30.54
C LEU A 566 -5.88 7.54 -30.74
N GLY A 567 -4.62 7.68 -30.33
CA GLY A 567 -3.92 8.96 -30.30
C GLY A 567 -4.33 9.81 -29.08
N MET A 568 -3.36 10.53 -28.50
CA MET A 568 -3.64 11.55 -27.46
C MET A 568 -4.10 12.85 -28.14
N LYS A 569 -5.01 13.58 -27.47
CA LYS A 569 -5.40 14.94 -27.84
C LYS A 569 -4.36 15.97 -27.48
#